data_8b970d1fc7b701dc21a6c8a49066974e
#
_entry.id   8b970d1fc7b701dc21a6c8a49066974e
#
_cell.length_a   1.000
_cell.length_b   1.000
_cell.length_c   1.000
_cell.angle_alpha   90.00
_cell.angle_beta   90.00
_cell.angle_gamma   90.00
#
_symmetry.space_group_name_H-M   'P 1'
#
loop_
_entity.id
_entity.type
_entity.pdbx_description
1 polymer ?
#
loop_
_entity_poly.entity_id
_entity_poly.type
_entity_poly.pdbx_seq_one_letter_code
_entity_poly.pdbx_strand_id
1 'polypeptide(L)'
;VLFRSLLEGYFARKATPRITGEDLEELNDILESSARAVEKGDYEAYKECDIRFHGLIRNKSGNVLATEIMSSLENQIRLLMSTSVHLQGRAISSLSRHSAIVEAFERKDEAAAEEAARTHIENVKQAVIAFLASEEAGSEANSN
;
A
#
# COMPACT_ATOMS: atom_id res chain seq x y z
N VAL A 1 8.82 7.50 5.20
CA VAL A 1 7.61 6.67 5.46
C VAL A 1 6.49 7.48 6.09
N LEU A 2 6.73 8.33 7.10
CA LEU A 2 5.70 9.18 7.73
C LEU A 2 4.98 10.08 6.70
N PHE A 3 5.74 10.74 5.82
CA PHE A 3 5.19 11.61 4.78
C PHE A 3 4.30 10.83 3.80
N ARG A 4 4.71 9.63 3.38
CA ARG A 4 3.88 8.73 2.57
C ARG A 4 2.57 8.39 3.28
N SER A 5 2.62 8.05 4.57
CA SER A 5 1.42 7.72 5.36
C SER A 5 0.41 8.89 5.37
N LEU A 6 0.88 10.13 5.55
CA LEU A 6 0.03 11.31 5.52
C LEU A 6 -0.61 11.53 4.15
N LEU A 7 0.16 11.40 3.07
CA LEU A 7 -0.35 11.56 1.70
C LEU A 7 -1.32 10.46 1.30
N GLU A 8 -1.03 9.19 1.59
CA GLU A 8 -1.93 8.08 1.25
C GLU A 8 -3.26 8.18 2.02
N GLY A 9 -3.22 8.58 3.30
CA GLY A 9 -4.45 8.87 4.06
C GLY A 9 -5.24 10.02 3.46
N TYR A 10 -4.57 11.12 3.11
CA TYR A 10 -5.20 12.25 2.43
C TYR A 10 -5.84 11.85 1.10
N PHE A 11 -5.15 11.06 0.26
CA PHE A 11 -5.70 10.59 -1.00
C PHE A 11 -6.95 9.72 -0.79
N ALA A 12 -6.91 8.78 0.15
CA ALA A 12 -8.05 7.92 0.46
C ALA A 12 -9.26 8.74 0.90
N ARG A 13 -9.08 9.69 1.83
CA ARG A 13 -10.13 10.60 2.27
C ARG A 13 -10.75 11.36 1.10
N LYS A 14 -9.93 12.00 0.26
CA LYS A 14 -10.37 12.82 -0.87
C LYS A 14 -10.96 12.02 -2.02
N ALA A 15 -10.54 10.78 -2.21
CA ALA A 15 -11.10 9.86 -3.19
C ALA A 15 -12.51 9.38 -2.79
N THR A 16 -12.77 9.16 -1.51
CA THR A 16 -14.00 8.54 -1.00
C THR A 16 -15.28 9.10 -1.63
N PRO A 17 -15.54 10.42 -1.67
CA PRO A 17 -16.75 10.95 -2.29
C PRO A 17 -16.80 10.82 -3.82
N ARG A 18 -15.66 10.52 -4.45
CA ARG A 18 -15.49 10.45 -5.91
C ARG A 18 -15.40 9.03 -6.46
N ILE A 19 -15.25 8.04 -5.58
CA ILE A 19 -15.24 6.62 -5.96
C ILE A 19 -16.62 6.24 -6.49
N THR A 20 -16.66 5.72 -7.71
CA THR A 20 -17.85 5.22 -8.40
C THR A 20 -18.01 3.71 -8.23
N GLY A 21 -19.15 3.14 -8.70
CA GLY A 21 -19.33 1.69 -8.75
C GLY A 21 -18.28 1.00 -9.62
N GLU A 22 -17.95 1.59 -10.78
CA GLU A 22 -16.90 1.06 -11.68
C GLU A 22 -15.52 1.08 -11.01
N ASP A 23 -15.21 2.13 -10.24
CA ASP A 23 -13.96 2.19 -9.48
C ASP A 23 -13.89 1.11 -8.41
N LEU A 24 -15.01 0.81 -7.74
CA LEU A 24 -15.08 -0.27 -6.76
C LEU A 24 -14.89 -1.65 -7.41
N GLU A 25 -15.47 -1.87 -8.59
CA GLU A 25 -15.24 -3.09 -9.37
C GLU A 25 -13.76 -3.22 -9.74
N GLU A 26 -13.13 -2.17 -10.26
CA GLU A 26 -11.70 -2.18 -10.59
C GLU A 26 -10.82 -2.43 -9.36
N LEU A 27 -11.11 -1.79 -8.22
CA LEU A 27 -10.38 -2.02 -6.97
C LEU A 27 -10.49 -3.47 -6.49
N ASN A 28 -11.68 -4.06 -6.55
CA ASN A 28 -11.90 -5.47 -6.20
C ASN A 28 -11.17 -6.42 -7.16
N ASP A 29 -11.16 -6.16 -8.46
CA ASP A 29 -10.39 -6.93 -9.46
C ASP A 29 -8.87 -6.88 -9.18
N ILE A 30 -8.37 -5.70 -8.77
CA ILE A 30 -6.97 -5.54 -8.34
C ILE A 30 -6.69 -6.38 -7.08
N LEU A 31 -7.59 -6.36 -6.08
CA LEU A 31 -7.43 -7.17 -4.86
C LEU A 31 -7.41 -8.67 -5.16
N GLU A 32 -8.31 -9.16 -6.01
CA GLU A 32 -8.31 -10.57 -6.43
C GLU A 32 -7.03 -10.96 -7.18
N SER A 33 -6.56 -10.09 -8.08
CA SER A 33 -5.31 -10.31 -8.80
C SER A 33 -4.10 -10.31 -7.86
N SER A 34 -4.09 -9.43 -6.87
CA SER A 34 -3.07 -9.39 -5.82
C SER A 34 -3.06 -10.69 -5.01
N ALA A 35 -4.24 -11.19 -4.61
CA ALA A 35 -4.36 -12.43 -3.85
C ALA A 35 -3.82 -13.62 -4.66
N ARG A 36 -4.21 -13.74 -5.95
CA ARG A 36 -3.70 -14.78 -6.84
C ARG A 36 -2.18 -14.72 -7.04
N ALA A 37 -1.62 -13.49 -7.11
CA ALA A 37 -0.17 -13.30 -7.23
C ALA A 37 0.56 -13.78 -5.97
N VAL A 38 0.03 -13.45 -4.80
CA VAL A 38 0.60 -13.90 -3.50
C VAL A 38 0.55 -15.42 -3.36
N GLU A 39 -0.59 -16.05 -3.71
CA GLU A 39 -0.74 -17.52 -3.67
C GLU A 39 0.26 -18.24 -4.57
N LYS A 40 0.60 -17.64 -5.72
CA LYS A 40 1.58 -18.19 -6.67
C LYS A 40 3.03 -17.85 -6.33
N GLY A 41 3.27 -16.99 -5.33
CA GLY A 41 4.60 -16.44 -5.05
C GLY A 41 5.11 -15.49 -6.13
N ASP A 42 4.23 -14.96 -6.98
CA ASP A 42 4.55 -13.98 -8.02
C ASP A 42 4.55 -12.56 -7.44
N TYR A 43 5.65 -12.23 -6.77
CA TYR A 43 5.78 -10.94 -6.09
C TYR A 43 5.94 -9.75 -7.03
N GLU A 44 6.37 -9.95 -8.28
CA GLU A 44 6.39 -8.88 -9.27
C GLU A 44 4.96 -8.51 -9.70
N ALA A 45 4.12 -9.51 -10.00
CA ALA A 45 2.71 -9.27 -10.28
C ALA A 45 1.99 -8.63 -9.08
N TYR A 46 2.28 -9.06 -7.84
CA TYR A 46 1.75 -8.43 -6.64
C TYR A 46 2.16 -6.95 -6.54
N LYS A 47 3.42 -6.64 -6.77
CA LYS A 47 3.93 -5.26 -6.73
C LYS A 47 3.22 -4.35 -7.75
N GLU A 48 3.01 -4.83 -8.97
CA GLU A 48 2.28 -4.07 -9.98
C GLU A 48 0.81 -3.84 -9.59
N CYS A 49 0.15 -4.82 -8.97
CA CYS A 49 -1.19 -4.65 -8.42
C CYS A 49 -1.23 -3.59 -7.30
N ASP A 50 -0.27 -3.61 -6.39
CA ASP A 50 -0.15 -2.62 -5.29
C ASP A 50 0.00 -1.19 -5.84
N ILE A 51 0.84 -1.02 -6.87
CA ILE A 51 1.04 0.28 -7.53
C ILE A 51 -0.24 0.75 -8.21
N ARG A 52 -0.96 -0.14 -8.90
CA ARG A 52 -2.24 0.18 -9.54
C ARG A 52 -3.30 0.57 -8.51
N PHE A 53 -3.39 -0.16 -7.39
CA PHE A 53 -4.33 0.11 -6.31
C PHE A 53 -4.16 1.52 -5.76
N HIS A 54 -2.96 1.87 -5.31
CA HIS A 54 -2.65 3.19 -4.79
C HIS A 54 -2.76 4.30 -5.86
N GLY A 55 -2.39 3.99 -7.11
CA GLY A 55 -2.51 4.90 -8.24
C GLY A 55 -3.95 5.32 -8.55
N LEU A 56 -4.90 4.38 -8.53
CA LEU A 56 -6.32 4.66 -8.72
C LEU A 56 -6.85 5.60 -7.63
N ILE A 57 -6.58 5.29 -6.36
CA ILE A 57 -7.00 6.12 -5.22
C ILE A 57 -6.44 7.54 -5.33
N ARG A 58 -5.15 7.66 -5.64
CA ARG A 58 -4.46 8.94 -5.83
C ARG A 58 -5.11 9.77 -6.93
N ASN A 59 -5.37 9.17 -8.08
CA ASN A 59 -6.01 9.86 -9.21
C ASN A 59 -7.42 10.34 -8.84
N LYS A 60 -8.20 9.53 -8.13
CA LYS A 60 -9.55 9.89 -7.66
C LYS A 60 -9.55 10.97 -6.59
N SER A 61 -8.44 11.21 -5.90
CA SER A 61 -8.33 12.31 -4.93
C SER A 61 -8.52 13.69 -5.57
N GLY A 62 -8.17 13.83 -6.86
CA GLY A 62 -8.32 15.05 -7.65
C GLY A 62 -7.36 16.17 -7.25
N ASN A 63 -6.32 15.89 -6.46
CA ASN A 63 -5.29 16.84 -6.09
C ASN A 63 -4.02 16.61 -6.93
N VAL A 64 -3.89 17.40 -8.00
CA VAL A 64 -2.77 17.29 -8.96
C VAL A 64 -1.42 17.52 -8.26
N LEU A 65 -1.31 18.56 -7.43
CA LEU A 65 -0.05 18.89 -6.75
C LEU A 65 0.40 17.78 -5.80
N ALA A 66 -0.52 17.25 -4.98
CA ALA A 66 -0.21 16.13 -4.09
C ALA A 66 0.18 14.88 -4.88
N THR A 67 -0.45 14.64 -6.03
CA THR A 67 -0.11 13.54 -6.94
C THR A 67 1.30 13.70 -7.53
N GLU A 68 1.69 14.90 -7.94
CA GLU A 68 3.04 15.20 -8.45
C GLU A 68 4.11 14.98 -7.36
N ILE A 69 3.85 15.42 -6.13
CA ILE A 69 4.74 15.19 -4.99
C ILE A 69 4.91 13.69 -4.74
N MET A 70 3.81 12.92 -4.74
CA MET A 70 3.88 11.47 -4.55
C MET A 70 4.64 10.79 -5.71
N SER A 71 4.45 11.23 -6.94
CA SER A 71 5.16 10.70 -8.11
C SER A 71 6.68 10.92 -8.02
N SER A 72 7.13 12.02 -7.42
CA SER A 72 8.56 12.26 -7.18
C SER A 72 9.19 11.24 -6.21
N LEU A 73 8.37 10.63 -5.35
CA LEU A 73 8.79 9.60 -4.40
C LEU A 73 8.64 8.17 -4.96
N GLU A 74 8.04 8.02 -6.12
CA GLU A 74 7.62 6.72 -6.65
C GLU A 74 8.78 5.73 -6.84
N ASN A 75 9.95 6.20 -7.30
CA ASN A 75 11.13 5.36 -7.43
C ASN A 75 11.61 4.82 -6.08
N GLN A 76 11.57 5.63 -5.03
CA GLN A 76 11.93 5.22 -3.68
C GLN A 76 10.92 4.20 -3.13
N ILE A 77 9.62 4.41 -3.42
CA ILE A 77 8.55 3.48 -3.04
C ILE A 77 8.73 2.14 -3.75
N ARG A 78 9.02 2.13 -5.07
CA ARG A 78 9.29 0.91 -5.84
C ARG A 78 10.50 0.15 -5.31
N LEU A 79 11.57 0.85 -4.97
CA LEU A 79 12.76 0.23 -4.36
C LEU A 79 12.41 -0.39 -3.00
N LEU A 80 11.71 0.33 -2.13
CA LEU A 80 11.26 -0.19 -0.84
C LEU A 80 10.36 -1.43 -1.00
N MET A 81 9.46 -1.42 -1.98
CA MET A 81 8.61 -2.57 -2.30
C MET A 81 9.43 -3.77 -2.77
N SER A 82 10.38 -3.56 -3.67
CA SER A 82 11.23 -4.63 -4.20
C SER A 82 12.05 -5.33 -3.10
N THR A 83 12.48 -4.59 -2.07
CA THR A 83 13.22 -5.16 -0.94
C THR A 83 12.33 -5.81 0.12
N SER A 84 11.11 -5.31 0.29
CA SER A 84 10.23 -5.72 1.42
C SER A 84 9.10 -6.66 1.02
N VAL A 85 8.78 -6.82 -0.26
CA VAL A 85 7.66 -7.65 -0.72
C VAL A 85 7.84 -9.13 -0.36
N HIS A 86 9.09 -9.60 -0.26
CA HIS A 86 9.43 -10.98 0.09
C HIS A 86 9.41 -11.24 1.61
N LEU A 87 9.18 -10.21 2.44
CA LEU A 87 9.09 -10.40 3.89
C LEU A 87 7.88 -11.27 4.22
N GLN A 88 8.12 -12.30 5.02
CA GLN A 88 7.11 -13.29 5.37
C GLN A 88 5.85 -12.63 5.94
N GLY A 89 4.68 -12.97 5.38
CA GLY A 89 3.39 -12.48 5.82
C GLY A 89 3.05 -11.02 5.45
N ARG A 90 4.02 -10.23 4.92
CA ARG A 90 3.79 -8.83 4.58
C ARG A 90 2.74 -8.64 3.50
N ALA A 91 2.85 -9.38 2.40
CA ALA A 91 1.90 -9.29 1.29
C ALA A 91 0.49 -9.69 1.72
N ILE A 92 0.35 -10.76 2.51
CA ILE A 92 -0.95 -11.21 3.07
C ILE A 92 -1.55 -10.13 3.99
N SER A 93 -0.75 -9.56 4.89
CA SER A 93 -1.18 -8.46 5.76
C SER A 93 -1.61 -7.22 4.98
N SER A 94 -0.91 -6.89 3.88
CA SER A 94 -1.28 -5.77 3.00
C SER A 94 -2.61 -6.00 2.30
N LEU A 95 -2.90 -7.23 1.83
CA LEU A 95 -4.19 -7.57 1.21
C LEU A 95 -5.37 -7.28 2.14
N SER A 96 -5.30 -7.74 3.38
CA SER A 96 -6.34 -7.47 4.39
C SER A 96 -6.56 -5.97 4.63
N ARG A 97 -5.48 -5.17 4.61
CA ARG A 97 -5.56 -3.73 4.80
C ARG A 97 -6.09 -2.97 3.58
N HIS A 98 -5.75 -3.42 2.37
CA HIS A 98 -6.35 -2.90 1.15
C HIS A 98 -7.85 -3.17 1.12
N SER A 99 -8.30 -4.36 1.54
CA SER A 99 -9.74 -4.66 1.67
C SER A 99 -10.43 -3.70 2.63
N ALA A 100 -9.83 -3.36 3.77
CA ALA A 100 -10.40 -2.40 4.71
C ALA A 100 -10.55 -0.99 4.12
N ILE A 101 -9.64 -0.57 3.22
CA ILE A 101 -9.78 0.70 2.49
C ILE A 101 -10.97 0.65 1.54
N VAL A 102 -11.13 -0.44 0.77
CA VAL A 102 -12.25 -0.62 -0.16
C VAL A 102 -13.59 -0.65 0.58
N GLU A 103 -13.68 -1.36 1.71
CA GLU A 103 -14.86 -1.38 2.57
C GLU A 103 -15.24 0.03 3.07
N ALA A 104 -14.26 0.87 3.40
CA ALA A 104 -14.52 2.26 3.78
C ALA A 104 -15.06 3.07 2.59
N PHE A 105 -14.58 2.85 1.36
CA PHE A 105 -15.12 3.48 0.16
C PHE A 105 -16.55 3.04 -0.12
N GLU A 106 -16.89 1.77 0.04
CA GLU A 106 -18.26 1.24 -0.12
C GLU A 106 -19.24 1.92 0.84
N ARG A 107 -18.81 2.17 2.08
CA ARG A 107 -19.61 2.88 3.09
C ARG A 107 -19.57 4.39 2.94
N LYS A 108 -18.80 4.92 1.99
CA LYS A 108 -18.57 6.38 1.84
C LYS A 108 -18.04 7.04 3.11
N ASP A 109 -17.27 6.31 3.90
CA ASP A 109 -16.70 6.76 5.16
C ASP A 109 -15.29 7.33 4.94
N GLU A 110 -15.21 8.65 4.77
CA GLU A 110 -13.96 9.36 4.50
C GLU A 110 -12.94 9.21 5.64
N ALA A 111 -13.40 9.23 6.89
CA ALA A 111 -12.51 9.12 8.04
C ALA A 111 -11.95 7.71 8.18
N ALA A 112 -12.78 6.68 7.98
CA ALA A 112 -12.34 5.29 7.98
C ALA A 112 -11.37 5.01 6.82
N ALA A 113 -11.60 5.55 5.63
CA ALA A 113 -10.70 5.39 4.48
C ALA A 113 -9.32 6.02 4.76
N GLU A 114 -9.27 7.24 5.32
CA GLU A 114 -8.03 7.89 5.74
C GLU A 114 -7.27 7.03 6.75
N GLU A 115 -7.93 6.60 7.81
CA GLU A 115 -7.30 5.81 8.88
C GLU A 115 -6.81 4.47 8.38
N ALA A 116 -7.60 3.75 7.56
CA ALA A 116 -7.21 2.48 6.97
C ALA A 116 -5.96 2.62 6.08
N ALA A 117 -5.89 3.67 5.25
CA ALA A 117 -4.74 3.92 4.39
C ALA A 117 -3.48 4.28 5.21
N ARG A 118 -3.61 5.11 6.23
CA ARG A 118 -2.48 5.47 7.14
C ARG A 118 -1.97 4.24 7.88
N THR A 119 -2.86 3.44 8.44
CA THR A 119 -2.54 2.20 9.14
C THR A 119 -1.84 1.22 8.22
N HIS A 120 -2.29 1.08 6.96
CA HIS A 120 -1.61 0.25 5.96
C HIS A 120 -0.14 0.64 5.79
N ILE A 121 0.16 1.91 5.55
CA ILE A 121 1.53 2.40 5.34
C ILE A 121 2.39 2.28 6.61
N GLU A 122 1.84 2.53 7.78
CA GLU A 122 2.56 2.36 9.04
C GLU A 122 2.96 0.88 9.28
N ASN A 123 2.09 -0.07 8.94
CA ASN A 123 2.44 -1.49 9.03
C ASN A 123 3.53 -1.90 8.03
N VAL A 124 3.53 -1.34 6.82
CA VAL A 124 4.64 -1.53 5.87
C VAL A 124 5.95 -1.04 6.48
N LYS A 125 5.95 0.11 7.11
CA LYS A 125 7.12 0.68 7.81
C LYS A 125 7.61 -0.26 8.93
N GLN A 126 6.71 -0.73 9.79
CA GLN A 126 7.07 -1.61 10.90
C GLN A 126 7.69 -2.93 10.42
N ALA A 127 7.14 -3.53 9.36
CA ALA A 127 7.70 -4.73 8.75
C ALA A 127 9.14 -4.52 8.23
N VAL A 128 9.40 -3.38 7.59
CA VAL A 128 10.74 -3.03 7.08
C VAL A 128 11.72 -2.79 8.22
N ILE A 129 11.33 -2.06 9.27
CA ILE A 129 12.17 -1.82 10.44
C ILE A 129 12.54 -3.13 11.13
N ALA A 130 11.58 -4.03 11.33
CA ALA A 130 11.82 -5.33 11.95
C ALA A 130 12.80 -6.18 11.14
N PHE A 131 12.68 -6.16 9.81
CA PHE A 131 13.62 -6.86 8.91
C PHE A 131 15.03 -6.31 9.03
N LEU A 132 15.22 -4.99 8.93
CA LEU A 132 16.54 -4.37 9.03
C LEU A 132 17.21 -4.67 10.39
N ALA A 133 16.46 -4.63 11.48
CA ALA A 133 16.98 -5.01 12.80
C ALA A 133 17.43 -6.47 12.88
N SER A 134 16.73 -7.39 12.18
CA SER A 134 17.12 -8.81 12.13
C SER A 134 18.39 -9.05 11.31
N GLU A 135 18.59 -8.28 10.22
CA GLU A 135 19.80 -8.35 9.39
C GLU A 135 21.03 -7.85 10.15
N GLU A 136 20.92 -6.75 10.90
CA GLU A 136 22.01 -6.23 11.74
C GLU A 136 22.43 -7.23 12.81
N ALA A 137 21.46 -7.84 13.52
CA ALA A 137 21.74 -8.87 14.53
C ALA A 137 22.41 -10.13 13.94
N GLY A 138 22.01 -10.53 12.73
CA GLY A 138 22.60 -11.66 12.01
C GLY A 138 24.04 -11.38 11.54
N SER A 139 24.36 -10.15 11.17
CA SER A 139 25.69 -9.72 10.75
C SER A 139 26.69 -9.69 11.92
N GLU A 140 26.25 -9.23 13.10
CA GLU A 140 27.08 -9.22 14.31
C GLU A 140 27.40 -10.63 14.82
N ALA A 141 26.45 -11.58 14.70
CA ALA A 141 26.64 -12.97 15.10
C ALA A 141 27.68 -13.73 14.22
N ASN A 142 27.79 -13.32 12.94
CA ASN A 142 28.76 -13.92 12.00
C ASN A 142 30.17 -13.29 12.05
N SER A 143 30.37 -12.22 12.80
CA SER A 143 31.66 -11.50 12.91
C SER A 143 32.45 -11.85 14.15
N ASN A 144 31.98 -12.77 14.99
CA ASN A 144 32.65 -13.37 16.15
C ASN A 144 32.99 -14.84 15.89
#